data_25179b31fb87eae5cfc7815157e2023d
#
_entry.id   25179b31fb87eae5cfc7815157e2023d
#
_cell.length_a   1.000
_cell.length_b   1.000
_cell.length_c   1.000
_cell.angle_alpha   90.00
_cell.angle_beta   90.00
_cell.angle_gamma   90.00
#
_symmetry.space_group_name_H-M   'P 1'
#
loop_
_entity.id
_entity.type
_entity.pdbx_description
1 polymer ?
#
loop_
_entity_poly.entity_id
_entity_poly.type
_entity_poly.pdbx_seq_one_letter_code
_entity_poly.pdbx_strand_id
1 'polypeptide(L)'
;DAYNEPSIHNMIGGILRIHSAEDQIKFIFHYFVEDYRENLEDYYKLVFLGMTHDEIIGNKKKEFAAKYDYVFTAINDDFIYQDDDNKEQAFRLLLRLNIDQDIQQNRLFNFDVWDERSLEHIQPKSKVGHEVEGVWYDGNDAPKDKEEFTMFRTDIQTTIDSKTHSTSEHSIGNLVLLYKNENSQFNNSDFFEKKELFFNPNKKELFRSRHLLHTICVFAERQEWNGESIAI
;
A
#
# COMPACT_ATOMS: atom_id res chain seq x y z
N ASP A 1 -7.80 -2.37 28.68
CA ASP A 1 -6.42 -1.85 28.69
C ASP A 1 -5.73 -2.10 27.36
N ALA A 2 -5.96 -1.20 26.38
CA ALA A 2 -5.36 -1.29 25.04
C ALA A 2 -3.82 -1.35 25.05
N TYR A 3 -3.17 -0.91 26.13
CA TYR A 3 -1.72 -1.00 26.30
C TYR A 3 -1.19 -2.42 26.49
N ASN A 4 -2.03 -3.35 26.93
CA ASN A 4 -1.64 -4.74 27.14
C ASN A 4 -1.96 -5.64 25.93
N GLU A 5 -2.63 -5.10 24.92
CA GLU A 5 -3.02 -5.83 23.72
C GLU A 5 -2.58 -5.04 22.47
N PRO A 6 -1.38 -5.32 21.92
CA PRO A 6 -0.84 -4.64 20.75
C PRO A 6 -1.82 -4.60 19.56
N SER A 7 -2.64 -5.63 19.38
CA SER A 7 -3.64 -5.67 18.32
C SER A 7 -4.69 -4.56 18.45
N ILE A 8 -5.25 -4.36 19.65
CA ILE A 8 -6.22 -3.30 19.91
C ILE A 8 -5.59 -1.92 19.73
N HIS A 9 -4.38 -1.73 20.29
CA HIS A 9 -3.63 -0.47 20.13
C HIS A 9 -3.42 -0.14 18.65
N ASN A 10 -2.96 -1.12 17.87
CA ASN A 10 -2.67 -0.94 16.46
C ASN A 10 -3.92 -0.64 15.64
N MET A 11 -5.04 -1.35 15.88
CA MET A 11 -6.31 -1.08 15.21
C MET A 11 -6.86 0.30 15.53
N ILE A 12 -6.91 0.69 16.81
CA ILE A 12 -7.38 2.01 17.22
C ILE A 12 -6.47 3.10 16.63
N GLY A 13 -5.15 2.94 16.73
CA GLY A 13 -4.18 3.86 16.16
C GLY A 13 -4.36 4.05 14.66
N GLY A 14 -4.57 2.96 13.91
CA GLY A 14 -4.86 3.00 12.48
C GLY A 14 -6.15 3.74 12.16
N ILE A 15 -7.24 3.43 12.85
CA ILE A 15 -8.53 4.11 12.71
C ILE A 15 -8.37 5.62 12.91
N LEU A 16 -7.72 6.03 14.00
CA LEU A 16 -7.53 7.44 14.33
C LEU A 16 -6.63 8.19 13.31
N ARG A 17 -5.72 7.49 12.64
CA ARG A 17 -4.89 8.12 11.60
C ARG A 17 -5.61 8.31 10.26
N ILE A 18 -6.53 7.41 9.92
CA ILE A 18 -7.27 7.44 8.65
C ILE A 18 -8.49 8.37 8.73
N HIS A 19 -9.21 8.38 9.83
CA HIS A 19 -10.42 9.16 10.01
C HIS A 19 -10.17 10.67 10.02
N SER A 20 -11.14 11.43 9.49
CA SER A 20 -11.24 12.87 9.70
C SER A 20 -11.38 13.20 11.18
N ALA A 21 -11.09 14.44 11.58
CA ALA A 21 -11.23 14.86 12.97
C ALA A 21 -12.67 14.66 13.50
N GLU A 22 -13.68 14.85 12.65
CA GLU A 22 -15.09 14.60 13.00
C GLU A 22 -15.35 13.13 13.26
N ASP A 23 -14.91 12.24 12.33
CA ASP A 23 -15.10 10.79 12.45
C ASP A 23 -14.31 10.21 13.63
N GLN A 24 -13.12 10.76 13.96
CA GLN A 24 -12.36 10.37 15.15
C GLN A 24 -13.19 10.58 16.43
N ILE A 25 -13.84 11.75 16.57
CA ILE A 25 -14.68 12.06 17.73
C ILE A 25 -15.86 11.10 17.81
N LYS A 26 -16.54 10.87 16.69
CA LYS A 26 -17.68 9.93 16.61
C LYS A 26 -17.24 8.52 16.96
N PHE A 27 -16.10 8.05 16.42
CA PHE A 27 -15.54 6.72 16.72
C PHE A 27 -15.19 6.57 18.19
N ILE A 28 -14.49 7.54 18.79
CA ILE A 28 -14.10 7.51 20.21
C ILE A 28 -15.35 7.44 21.09
N PHE A 29 -16.35 8.28 20.82
CA PHE A 29 -17.60 8.26 21.56
C PHE A 29 -18.30 6.91 21.46
N HIS A 30 -18.44 6.38 20.26
CA HIS A 30 -19.12 5.12 19.99
C HIS A 30 -18.39 3.95 20.65
N TYR A 31 -17.06 3.88 20.50
CA TYR A 31 -16.22 2.82 21.04
C TYR A 31 -16.18 2.81 22.57
N PHE A 32 -16.05 3.96 23.22
CA PHE A 32 -15.84 4.05 24.67
C PHE A 32 -17.13 4.26 25.47
N VAL A 33 -18.15 4.87 24.88
CA VAL A 33 -19.41 5.21 25.57
C VAL A 33 -20.51 4.20 25.26
N GLU A 34 -20.63 3.72 24.04
CA GLU A 34 -21.67 2.81 23.59
C GLU A 34 -21.23 1.33 23.54
N ASP A 35 -20.00 1.03 23.99
CA ASP A 35 -19.41 -0.31 24.10
C ASP A 35 -19.38 -1.11 22.79
N TYR A 36 -18.95 -0.47 21.71
CA TYR A 36 -18.84 -1.06 20.36
C TYR A 36 -17.57 -1.89 20.16
N ARG A 37 -17.03 -2.50 21.22
CA ARG A 37 -15.71 -3.18 21.20
C ARG A 37 -15.74 -4.49 20.42
N GLU A 38 -16.89 -5.18 20.39
CA GLU A 38 -17.02 -6.50 19.76
C GLU A 38 -16.78 -6.50 18.24
N ASN A 39 -16.91 -5.34 17.58
CA ASN A 39 -16.76 -5.20 16.13
C ASN A 39 -15.56 -4.36 15.70
N LEU A 40 -14.55 -4.18 16.57
CA LEU A 40 -13.41 -3.31 16.28
C LEU A 40 -12.63 -3.74 15.03
N GLU A 41 -12.43 -5.04 14.82
CA GLU A 41 -11.70 -5.57 13.67
C GLU A 41 -12.44 -5.29 12.35
N ASP A 42 -13.75 -5.49 12.31
CA ASP A 42 -14.55 -5.19 11.12
C ASP A 42 -14.59 -3.68 10.85
N TYR A 43 -14.74 -2.88 11.91
CA TYR A 43 -14.68 -1.43 11.80
C TYR A 43 -13.33 -0.96 11.23
N TYR A 44 -12.22 -1.47 11.77
CA TYR A 44 -10.88 -1.19 11.29
C TYR A 44 -10.71 -1.49 9.79
N LYS A 45 -11.15 -2.68 9.34
CA LYS A 45 -11.09 -3.07 7.92
C LYS A 45 -11.85 -2.09 7.01
N LEU A 46 -13.03 -1.65 7.43
CA LEU A 46 -13.89 -0.75 6.66
C LEU A 46 -13.30 0.66 6.56
N VAL A 47 -12.69 1.17 7.62
CA VAL A 47 -11.99 2.46 7.60
C VAL A 47 -10.87 2.47 6.57
N PHE A 48 -10.10 1.38 6.45
CA PHE A 48 -9.03 1.27 5.46
C PHE A 48 -9.52 1.11 4.02
N LEU A 49 -10.81 0.79 3.83
CA LEU A 49 -11.49 0.89 2.54
C LEU A 49 -12.03 2.31 2.26
N GLY A 50 -11.75 3.27 3.12
CA GLY A 50 -12.14 4.67 2.97
C GLY A 50 -13.58 4.96 3.37
N MET A 51 -14.21 4.12 4.20
CA MET A 51 -15.55 4.39 4.72
C MET A 51 -15.48 5.35 5.91
N THR A 52 -16.42 6.28 5.95
CA THR A 52 -16.65 7.18 7.06
C THR A 52 -17.29 6.47 8.25
N HIS A 53 -17.25 7.09 9.44
CA HIS A 53 -17.94 6.55 10.61
C HIS A 53 -19.44 6.30 10.37
N ASP A 54 -20.13 7.27 9.79
CA ASP A 54 -21.58 7.19 9.56
C ASP A 54 -21.96 6.09 8.55
N GLU A 55 -21.13 5.85 7.53
CA GLU A 55 -21.31 4.74 6.58
C GLU A 55 -21.14 3.38 7.26
N ILE A 56 -20.15 3.23 8.14
CA ILE A 56 -19.89 1.98 8.85
C ILE A 56 -21.03 1.64 9.81
N ILE A 57 -21.45 2.61 10.65
CA ILE A 57 -22.50 2.42 11.64
C ILE A 57 -23.88 2.25 10.99
N GLY A 58 -24.11 2.91 9.85
CA GLY A 58 -25.36 2.80 9.09
C GLY A 58 -25.63 1.41 8.49
N ASN A 59 -24.73 0.44 8.70
CA ASN A 59 -24.85 -0.97 8.30
C ASN A 59 -25.16 -1.18 6.81
N LYS A 60 -24.46 -0.47 5.95
CA LYS A 60 -24.68 -0.47 4.51
C LYS A 60 -23.93 -1.63 3.81
N LYS A 61 -24.22 -2.88 4.16
CA LYS A 61 -23.58 -4.09 3.59
C LYS A 61 -23.57 -4.15 2.06
N LYS A 62 -24.57 -3.58 1.40
CA LYS A 62 -24.62 -3.51 -0.07
C LYS A 62 -23.61 -2.51 -0.65
N GLU A 63 -23.32 -1.44 0.10
CA GLU A 63 -22.34 -0.43 -0.29
C GLU A 63 -20.91 -0.93 -0.09
N PHE A 64 -20.71 -1.90 0.82
CA PHE A 64 -19.40 -2.53 1.04
C PHE A 64 -18.85 -3.22 -0.21
N ALA A 65 -19.65 -4.05 -0.89
CA ALA A 65 -19.19 -4.75 -2.09
C ALA A 65 -18.83 -3.76 -3.21
N ALA A 66 -19.67 -2.73 -3.44
CA ALA A 66 -19.39 -1.69 -4.42
C ALA A 66 -18.13 -0.88 -4.07
N LYS A 67 -17.91 -0.60 -2.77
CA LYS A 67 -16.72 0.11 -2.30
C LYS A 67 -15.47 -0.76 -2.45
N TYR A 68 -15.55 -2.05 -2.19
CA TYR A 68 -14.44 -2.99 -2.41
C TYR A 68 -14.04 -3.04 -3.88
N ASP A 69 -15.00 -3.19 -4.79
CA ASP A 69 -14.73 -3.21 -6.23
C ASP A 69 -14.10 -1.90 -6.71
N TYR A 70 -14.60 -0.76 -6.22
CA TYR A 70 -14.03 0.56 -6.51
C TYR A 70 -12.57 0.65 -6.03
N VAL A 71 -12.30 0.29 -4.78
CA VAL A 71 -10.96 0.33 -4.20
C VAL A 71 -10.01 -0.58 -4.95
N PHE A 72 -10.44 -1.81 -5.26
CA PHE A 72 -9.64 -2.77 -6.02
C PHE A 72 -9.25 -2.23 -7.40
N THR A 73 -10.20 -1.63 -8.11
CA THR A 73 -9.93 -1.01 -9.41
C THR A 73 -8.95 0.16 -9.26
N ALA A 74 -9.19 1.04 -8.29
CA ALA A 74 -8.37 2.23 -8.06
C ALA A 74 -6.89 1.90 -7.78
N ILE A 75 -6.63 0.87 -6.96
CA ILE A 75 -5.24 0.50 -6.59
C ILE A 75 -4.50 -0.27 -7.68
N ASN A 76 -5.20 -0.75 -8.70
CA ASN A 76 -4.62 -1.41 -9.87
C ASN A 76 -4.65 -0.53 -11.12
N ASP A 77 -5.14 0.70 -11.01
CA ASP A 77 -5.24 1.65 -12.10
C ASP A 77 -3.85 2.21 -12.47
N ASP A 78 -3.60 2.36 -13.77
CA ASP A 78 -2.41 3.03 -14.31
C ASP A 78 -2.30 4.50 -13.87
N PHE A 79 -3.43 5.10 -13.47
CA PHE A 79 -3.52 6.51 -13.06
C PHE A 79 -3.37 6.74 -11.56
N ILE A 80 -2.92 5.76 -10.78
CA ILE A 80 -2.79 5.87 -9.31
C ILE A 80 -2.02 7.12 -8.85
N TYR A 81 -1.05 7.59 -9.65
CA TYR A 81 -0.25 8.78 -9.36
C TYR A 81 -0.84 10.08 -9.88
N GLN A 82 -1.85 10.01 -10.74
CA GLN A 82 -2.53 11.18 -11.33
C GLN A 82 -3.82 11.51 -10.58
N ASP A 83 -4.36 10.55 -9.83
CA ASP A 83 -5.56 10.68 -9.03
C ASP A 83 -5.20 10.62 -7.54
N ASP A 84 -5.48 11.70 -6.82
CA ASP A 84 -5.14 11.80 -5.40
C ASP A 84 -5.96 10.83 -4.54
N ASP A 85 -7.19 10.49 -4.93
CA ASP A 85 -8.02 9.53 -4.20
C ASP A 85 -7.47 8.10 -4.35
N ASN A 86 -7.06 7.72 -5.56
CA ASN A 86 -6.43 6.41 -5.82
C ASN A 86 -5.12 6.28 -5.07
N LYS A 87 -4.32 7.32 -5.08
CA LYS A 87 -3.04 7.38 -4.33
C LYS A 87 -3.25 7.28 -2.83
N GLU A 88 -4.22 8.01 -2.29
CA GLU A 88 -4.56 7.95 -0.88
C GLU A 88 -5.05 6.55 -0.49
N GLN A 89 -5.81 5.88 -1.35
CA GLN A 89 -6.26 4.51 -1.12
C GLN A 89 -5.10 3.52 -1.10
N ALA A 90 -4.11 3.68 -1.99
CA ALA A 90 -2.89 2.87 -1.97
C ALA A 90 -2.11 3.06 -0.66
N PHE A 91 -1.96 4.30 -0.18
CA PHE A 91 -1.37 4.59 1.13
C PHE A 91 -2.08 3.88 2.28
N ARG A 92 -3.42 3.94 2.31
CA ARG A 92 -4.22 3.26 3.35
C ARG A 92 -3.98 1.76 3.37
N LEU A 93 -4.03 1.11 2.20
CA LEU A 93 -3.86 -0.33 2.11
C LEU A 93 -2.44 -0.78 2.46
N LEU A 94 -1.40 -0.08 2.00
CA LEU A 94 -0.02 -0.40 2.36
C LEU A 94 0.26 -0.12 3.84
N LEU A 95 -0.34 0.92 4.43
CA LEU A 95 -0.29 1.14 5.88
C LEU A 95 -0.93 -0.04 6.62
N ARG A 96 -2.13 -0.46 6.19
CA ARG A 96 -2.82 -1.60 6.79
C ARG A 96 -1.99 -2.87 6.74
N LEU A 97 -1.39 -3.20 5.60
CA LEU A 97 -0.54 -4.40 5.47
C LEU A 97 0.61 -4.38 6.48
N ASN A 98 1.24 -3.22 6.72
CA ASN A 98 2.28 -3.09 7.74
C ASN A 98 1.73 -3.22 9.16
N ILE A 99 0.57 -2.64 9.47
CA ILE A 99 -0.10 -2.78 10.77
C ILE A 99 -0.49 -4.24 11.02
N ASP A 100 -1.09 -4.91 10.04
CA ASP A 100 -1.54 -6.30 10.16
C ASP A 100 -0.34 -7.23 10.42
N GLN A 101 0.82 -6.99 9.82
CA GLN A 101 2.07 -7.71 10.10
C GLN A 101 2.54 -7.48 11.55
N ASP A 102 2.49 -6.26 12.06
CA ASP A 102 2.83 -5.98 13.46
C ASP A 102 1.84 -6.61 14.44
N ILE A 103 0.54 -6.64 14.12
CA ILE A 103 -0.46 -7.38 14.91
C ILE A 103 -0.12 -8.87 14.98
N GLN A 104 0.20 -9.51 13.85
CA GLN A 104 0.60 -10.92 13.79
C GLN A 104 1.85 -11.22 14.61
N GLN A 105 2.78 -10.28 14.68
CA GLN A 105 4.03 -10.40 15.45
C GLN A 105 3.90 -9.90 16.89
N ASN A 106 2.69 -9.55 17.34
CA ASN A 106 2.40 -8.99 18.67
C ASN A 106 3.28 -7.77 19.02
N ARG A 107 3.48 -6.87 18.05
CA ARG A 107 4.27 -5.65 18.15
C ARG A 107 3.39 -4.41 18.12
N LEU A 108 3.85 -3.32 18.73
CA LEU A 108 3.24 -2.00 18.58
C LEU A 108 3.73 -1.36 17.29
N PHE A 109 2.77 -0.88 16.47
CA PHE A 109 3.08 -0.16 15.24
C PHE A 109 3.46 1.29 15.52
N ASN A 110 4.47 1.81 14.83
CA ASN A 110 4.82 3.23 14.86
C ASN A 110 4.12 3.96 13.71
N PHE A 111 3.21 4.87 14.06
CA PHE A 111 2.38 5.62 13.12
C PHE A 111 3.06 6.87 12.52
N ASP A 112 4.30 7.20 12.89
CA ASP A 112 5.01 8.38 12.37
C ASP A 112 5.12 8.38 10.84
N VAL A 113 5.18 7.17 10.24
CA VAL A 113 5.25 7.00 8.79
C VAL A 113 4.05 7.64 8.08
N TRP A 114 2.88 7.70 8.72
CA TRP A 114 1.68 8.25 8.09
C TRP A 114 1.82 9.73 7.72
N ASP A 115 2.44 10.50 8.58
CA ASP A 115 2.61 11.94 8.39
C ASP A 115 3.72 12.28 7.37
N GLU A 116 4.68 11.37 7.18
CA GLU A 116 5.81 11.51 6.27
C GLU A 116 5.80 10.48 5.13
N ARG A 117 4.63 9.92 4.80
CA ARG A 117 4.48 8.78 3.87
C ARG A 117 4.89 9.09 2.43
N SER A 118 5.46 8.09 1.79
CA SER A 118 5.76 8.06 0.36
C SER A 118 5.49 6.67 -0.21
N LEU A 119 5.07 6.62 -1.48
CA LEU A 119 5.01 5.39 -2.27
C LEU A 119 6.30 5.25 -3.07
N GLU A 120 6.88 4.07 -3.05
CA GLU A 120 8.03 3.73 -3.86
C GLU A 120 7.72 2.52 -4.74
N HIS A 121 8.06 2.59 -6.02
CA HIS A 121 7.99 1.47 -6.94
C HIS A 121 9.08 0.45 -6.58
N ILE A 122 8.70 -0.80 -6.37
CA ILE A 122 9.63 -1.90 -6.12
C ILE A 122 10.49 -2.12 -7.36
N GLN A 123 9.86 -2.36 -8.50
CA GLN A 123 10.51 -2.32 -9.81
C GLN A 123 10.31 -0.92 -10.43
N PRO A 124 11.39 -0.22 -10.81
CA PRO A 124 11.25 1.13 -11.33
C PRO A 124 10.47 1.15 -12.64
N LYS A 125 9.53 2.07 -12.74
CA LYS A 125 8.70 2.24 -13.94
C LYS A 125 9.51 2.52 -15.21
N SER A 126 10.71 3.10 -15.08
CA SER A 126 11.63 3.31 -16.20
C SER A 126 12.21 2.02 -16.79
N LYS A 127 11.98 0.86 -16.14
CA LYS A 127 12.41 -0.47 -16.57
C LYS A 127 11.27 -1.36 -17.03
N VAL A 128 10.04 -0.87 -17.00
CA VAL A 128 8.86 -1.56 -17.51
C VAL A 128 8.46 -0.98 -18.86
N GLY A 129 8.54 -1.80 -19.92
CA GLY A 129 8.26 -1.39 -21.28
C GLY A 129 6.84 -1.71 -21.72
N HIS A 130 6.25 -0.82 -22.51
CA HIS A 130 5.03 -1.08 -23.27
C HIS A 130 5.17 -0.55 -24.70
N GLU A 131 4.49 -1.22 -25.62
CA GLU A 131 4.57 -0.89 -27.06
C GLU A 131 3.28 -0.18 -27.50
N VAL A 132 3.47 0.93 -28.22
CA VAL A 132 2.38 1.65 -28.89
C VAL A 132 2.79 1.90 -30.34
N GLU A 133 2.04 1.36 -31.29
CA GLU A 133 2.28 1.54 -32.73
C GLU A 133 3.70 1.23 -33.20
N GLY A 134 4.34 0.22 -32.59
CA GLY A 134 5.72 -0.20 -32.95
C GLY A 134 6.83 0.59 -32.27
N VAL A 135 6.49 1.53 -31.37
CA VAL A 135 7.44 2.29 -30.57
C VAL A 135 7.35 1.83 -29.12
N TRP A 136 8.52 1.60 -28.51
CA TRP A 136 8.59 1.20 -27.11
C TRP A 136 8.73 2.42 -26.19
N TYR A 137 7.95 2.41 -25.11
CA TYR A 137 7.93 3.46 -24.09
C TYR A 137 8.14 2.86 -22.70
N ASP A 138 8.75 3.62 -21.81
CA ASP A 138 8.80 3.29 -20.39
C ASP A 138 7.53 3.76 -19.65
N GLY A 139 7.41 3.43 -18.36
CA GLY A 139 6.29 3.84 -17.52
C GLY A 139 6.22 5.35 -17.23
N ASN A 140 7.13 6.16 -17.80
CA ASN A 140 7.05 7.63 -17.82
C ASN A 140 6.68 8.16 -19.22
N ASP A 141 6.25 7.29 -20.12
CA ASP A 141 5.97 7.61 -21.53
C ASP A 141 7.20 8.15 -22.30
N ALA A 142 8.39 7.82 -21.84
CA ALA A 142 9.63 8.15 -22.54
C ALA A 142 9.99 7.03 -23.54
N PRO A 143 10.24 7.36 -24.84
CA PRO A 143 10.61 6.36 -25.84
C PRO A 143 12.01 5.81 -25.53
N LYS A 144 12.18 4.48 -25.66
CA LYS A 144 13.41 3.76 -25.41
C LYS A 144 13.57 2.55 -26.33
N ASP A 145 14.80 2.03 -26.41
CA ASP A 145 15.04 0.76 -27.08
C ASP A 145 14.51 -0.40 -26.24
N LYS A 146 13.94 -1.42 -26.90
CA LYS A 146 13.29 -2.56 -26.24
C LYS A 146 14.25 -3.27 -25.26
N GLU A 147 15.51 -3.32 -25.58
CA GLU A 147 16.58 -3.97 -24.82
C GLU A 147 16.92 -3.26 -23.49
N GLU A 148 16.42 -2.03 -23.29
CA GLU A 148 16.61 -1.28 -22.04
C GLU A 148 15.62 -1.72 -20.94
N PHE A 149 14.58 -2.46 -21.32
CA PHE A 149 13.57 -2.93 -20.37
C PHE A 149 13.93 -4.28 -19.77
N THR A 150 13.61 -4.44 -18.50
CA THR A 150 13.78 -5.71 -17.76
C THR A 150 12.43 -6.40 -17.52
N MET A 151 11.33 -5.73 -17.84
CA MET A 151 9.97 -6.23 -17.71
C MET A 151 9.09 -5.59 -18.78
N PHE A 152 8.04 -6.28 -19.18
CA PHE A 152 7.04 -5.74 -20.10
C PHE A 152 5.67 -5.68 -19.43
N ARG A 153 4.88 -4.65 -19.74
CA ARG A 153 3.52 -4.47 -19.18
C ARG A 153 2.61 -5.65 -19.51
N THR A 154 2.82 -6.33 -20.63
CA THR A 154 2.09 -7.56 -21.00
C THR A 154 2.31 -8.72 -20.05
N ASP A 155 3.40 -8.72 -19.27
CA ASP A 155 3.74 -9.78 -18.33
C ASP A 155 3.08 -9.55 -16.96
N ILE A 156 2.45 -8.38 -16.77
CA ILE A 156 1.77 -8.00 -15.55
C ILE A 156 0.27 -8.17 -15.74
N GLN A 157 -0.27 -9.31 -15.30
CA GLN A 157 -1.70 -9.61 -15.39
C GLN A 157 -2.20 -10.31 -14.13
N THR A 158 -3.41 -9.98 -13.73
CA THR A 158 -4.10 -10.62 -12.62
C THR A 158 -5.44 -11.17 -13.08
N THR A 159 -5.77 -12.39 -12.65
CA THR A 159 -7.08 -12.99 -12.88
C THR A 159 -7.74 -13.29 -11.54
N ILE A 160 -8.87 -12.64 -11.28
CA ILE A 160 -9.68 -12.82 -10.07
C ILE A 160 -11.10 -13.18 -10.51
N ASP A 161 -11.68 -14.23 -9.91
CA ASP A 161 -13.02 -14.71 -10.22
C ASP A 161 -13.26 -14.94 -11.73
N SER A 162 -12.27 -15.49 -12.42
CA SER A 162 -12.29 -15.75 -13.87
C SER A 162 -12.35 -14.49 -14.74
N LYS A 163 -12.10 -13.31 -14.16
CA LYS A 163 -11.94 -12.05 -14.88
C LYS A 163 -10.48 -11.63 -14.88
N THR A 164 -9.95 -11.28 -16.04
CA THR A 164 -8.61 -10.69 -16.16
C THR A 164 -8.73 -9.20 -15.86
N HIS A 165 -7.95 -8.73 -14.89
CA HIS A 165 -7.82 -7.33 -14.54
C HIS A 165 -6.53 -6.78 -15.17
N SER A 166 -6.62 -5.60 -15.73
CA SER A 166 -5.44 -4.87 -16.19
C SER A 166 -4.65 -4.41 -14.96
N THR A 167 -3.42 -4.85 -14.88
CA THR A 167 -2.45 -4.39 -13.88
C THR A 167 -1.27 -3.78 -14.60
N SER A 168 -0.55 -2.89 -13.94
CA SER A 168 0.59 -2.20 -14.49
C SER A 168 1.72 -2.06 -13.47
N GLU A 169 2.80 -1.44 -13.90
CA GLU A 169 3.90 -1.03 -13.02
C GLU A 169 3.47 -0.08 -11.90
N HIS A 170 2.29 0.55 -12.01
CA HIS A 170 1.72 1.44 -11.00
C HIS A 170 0.80 0.71 -10.01
N SER A 171 0.46 -0.53 -10.28
CA SER A 171 -0.41 -1.32 -9.39
C SER A 171 0.20 -1.48 -8.00
N ILE A 172 -0.67 -1.64 -7.02
CA ILE A 172 -0.25 -1.75 -5.60
C ILE A 172 0.77 -2.86 -5.36
N GLY A 173 0.71 -3.95 -6.13
CA GLY A 173 1.68 -5.05 -6.06
C GLY A 173 3.11 -4.64 -6.42
N ASN A 174 3.31 -3.48 -7.05
CA ASN A 174 4.65 -2.92 -7.31
C ASN A 174 5.01 -1.76 -6.39
N LEU A 175 4.28 -1.55 -5.31
CA LEU A 175 4.47 -0.40 -4.42
C LEU A 175 4.79 -0.83 -2.99
N VAL A 176 5.62 -0.05 -2.33
CA VAL A 176 5.85 -0.14 -0.88
C VAL A 176 5.71 1.22 -0.22
N LEU A 177 5.36 1.18 1.07
CA LEU A 177 5.31 2.35 1.93
C LEU A 177 6.70 2.66 2.48
N LEU A 178 7.14 3.91 2.34
CA LEU A 178 8.38 4.45 2.90
C LEU A 178 8.14 5.80 3.56
N TYR A 179 9.15 6.28 4.29
CA TYR A 179 9.24 7.70 4.64
C TYR A 179 9.69 8.53 3.44
N LYS A 180 9.11 9.72 3.29
CA LYS A 180 9.29 10.60 2.12
C LYS A 180 10.75 10.88 1.77
N ASN A 181 11.61 11.04 2.78
CA ASN A 181 13.03 11.34 2.57
C ASN A 181 13.84 10.14 2.10
N GLU A 182 13.31 8.92 2.19
CA GLU A 182 14.01 7.69 1.83
C GLU A 182 13.79 7.33 0.36
N ASN A 183 12.68 7.71 -0.22
CA ASN A 183 12.35 7.45 -1.61
C ASN A 183 13.45 7.97 -2.56
N SER A 184 13.96 9.17 -2.31
CA SER A 184 15.05 9.76 -3.11
C SER A 184 16.36 8.96 -3.06
N GLN A 185 16.57 8.10 -2.07
CA GLN A 185 17.77 7.26 -1.96
C GLN A 185 17.77 6.12 -2.96
N PHE A 186 16.60 5.64 -3.34
CA PHE A 186 16.47 4.55 -4.31
C PHE A 186 16.66 5.01 -5.75
N ASN A 187 16.36 6.27 -6.08
CA ASN A 187 16.41 6.78 -7.44
C ASN A 187 15.68 5.86 -8.45
N ASN A 188 16.32 5.59 -9.61
CA ASN A 188 15.85 4.62 -10.61
C ASN A 188 16.56 3.27 -10.49
N SER A 189 17.07 2.92 -9.32
CA SER A 189 17.71 1.64 -9.07
C SER A 189 16.73 0.49 -9.29
N ASP A 190 17.21 -0.63 -9.79
CA ASP A 190 16.40 -1.84 -9.91
C ASP A 190 16.10 -2.47 -8.53
N PHE A 191 15.32 -3.55 -8.55
CA PHE A 191 14.93 -4.23 -7.32
C PHE A 191 16.13 -4.72 -6.48
N PHE A 192 17.15 -5.28 -7.14
CA PHE A 192 18.30 -5.84 -6.46
C PHE A 192 19.14 -4.73 -5.80
N GLU A 193 19.40 -3.65 -6.52
CA GLU A 193 20.12 -2.48 -5.99
C GLU A 193 19.36 -1.84 -4.82
N LYS A 194 18.03 -1.72 -4.91
CA LYS A 194 17.19 -1.23 -3.81
C LYS A 194 17.28 -2.13 -2.58
N LYS A 195 17.21 -3.45 -2.77
CA LYS A 195 17.36 -4.43 -1.71
C LYS A 195 18.70 -4.32 -1.00
N GLU A 196 19.81 -4.27 -1.77
CA GLU A 196 21.14 -4.11 -1.20
C GLU A 196 21.28 -2.78 -0.42
N LEU A 197 20.75 -1.71 -0.99
CA LEU A 197 20.79 -0.39 -0.35
C LEU A 197 19.94 -0.38 0.94
N PHE A 198 18.74 -0.93 0.89
CA PHE A 198 17.83 -0.99 2.03
C PHE A 198 18.42 -1.78 3.21
N PHE A 199 19.12 -2.88 2.96
CA PHE A 199 19.72 -3.70 4.01
C PHE A 199 21.19 -3.34 4.34
N ASN A 200 21.79 -2.36 3.67
CA ASN A 200 23.18 -1.99 3.91
C ASN A 200 23.40 -1.51 5.37
N PRO A 201 24.22 -2.20 6.18
CA PRO A 201 24.42 -1.84 7.57
C PRO A 201 25.10 -0.46 7.76
N ASN A 202 25.89 -0.02 6.78
CA ASN A 202 26.57 1.28 6.80
C ASN A 202 25.64 2.45 6.44
N LYS A 203 24.41 2.16 5.98
CA LYS A 203 23.38 3.14 5.63
C LYS A 203 22.15 3.02 6.54
N LYS A 204 22.35 2.52 7.75
CA LYS A 204 21.30 2.23 8.69
C LYS A 204 20.42 3.45 9.04
N GLU A 205 21.01 4.63 9.09
CA GLU A 205 20.33 5.88 9.41
C GLU A 205 19.51 6.46 8.25
N LEU A 206 19.71 5.96 7.03
CA LEU A 206 18.99 6.42 5.84
C LEU A 206 17.60 5.82 5.71
N PHE A 207 17.33 4.70 6.36
CA PHE A 207 16.07 3.97 6.21
C PHE A 207 15.37 3.73 7.56
N ARG A 208 14.58 4.71 7.99
CA ARG A 208 13.64 4.59 9.11
C ARG A 208 12.58 3.50 8.83
N SER A 209 12.22 3.31 7.56
CA SER A 209 11.24 2.32 7.11
C SER A 209 11.61 0.87 7.41
N ARG A 210 12.80 0.60 7.93
CA ARG A 210 13.19 -0.75 8.40
C ARG A 210 12.39 -1.26 9.60
N HIS A 211 11.45 -0.48 10.13
CA HIS A 211 10.47 -0.96 11.11
C HIS A 211 9.16 -1.44 10.45
N LEU A 212 8.93 -1.12 9.17
CA LEU A 212 7.74 -1.49 8.41
C LEU A 212 7.86 -2.94 7.94
N LEU A 213 7.18 -3.87 8.60
CA LEU A 213 7.39 -5.30 8.38
C LEU A 213 6.98 -5.75 6.98
N HIS A 214 5.88 -5.25 6.43
CA HIS A 214 5.49 -5.58 5.06
C HIS A 214 6.56 -5.12 4.06
N THR A 215 7.06 -3.90 4.19
CA THR A 215 8.13 -3.37 3.35
C THR A 215 9.42 -4.20 3.47
N ILE A 216 9.79 -4.62 4.69
CA ILE A 216 10.93 -5.53 4.92
C ILE A 216 10.70 -6.85 4.18
N CYS A 217 9.52 -7.48 4.33
CA CYS A 217 9.23 -8.77 3.69
C CYS A 217 9.36 -8.71 2.18
N VAL A 218 8.87 -7.64 1.54
CA VAL A 218 9.01 -7.42 0.10
C VAL A 218 10.47 -7.50 -0.33
N PHE A 219 11.38 -6.79 0.35
CA PHE A 219 12.81 -6.79 0.00
C PHE A 219 13.55 -8.03 0.48
N ALA A 220 13.14 -8.68 1.58
CA ALA A 220 13.86 -9.80 2.17
C ALA A 220 13.56 -11.14 1.49
N GLU A 221 12.28 -11.41 1.20
CA GLU A 221 11.81 -12.74 0.79
C GLU A 221 12.05 -13.05 -0.69
N ARG A 222 12.13 -12.03 -1.55
CA ARG A 222 12.27 -12.20 -2.99
C ARG A 222 13.73 -12.06 -3.43
N GLN A 223 14.11 -12.86 -4.42
CA GLN A 223 15.41 -12.73 -5.10
C GLN A 223 15.32 -11.82 -6.31
N GLU A 224 14.15 -11.76 -6.94
CA GLU A 224 13.82 -10.94 -8.10
C GLU A 224 12.41 -10.39 -7.96
N TRP A 225 12.11 -9.33 -8.69
CA TRP A 225 10.77 -8.75 -8.79
C TRP A 225 10.36 -8.69 -10.25
N ASN A 226 9.39 -9.52 -10.63
CA ASN A 226 8.93 -9.71 -12.00
C ASN A 226 7.41 -9.48 -12.12
N GLY A 227 6.85 -9.74 -13.31
CA GLY A 227 5.44 -9.58 -13.59
C GLY A 227 4.53 -10.37 -12.65
N GLU A 228 4.90 -11.62 -12.34
CA GLU A 228 4.15 -12.47 -11.38
C GLU A 228 4.19 -11.91 -9.95
N SER A 229 5.25 -11.20 -9.60
CA SER A 229 5.38 -10.56 -8.28
C SER A 229 4.48 -9.33 -8.15
N ILE A 230 4.17 -8.66 -9.25
CA ILE A 230 3.30 -7.49 -9.31
C ILE A 230 1.83 -7.89 -9.43
N ALA A 231 1.55 -8.97 -10.17
CA ALA A 231 0.20 -9.49 -10.36
C ALA A 231 -0.29 -10.13 -9.05
N ILE A 232 -1.23 -9.49 -8.38
CA ILE A 232 -1.84 -9.92 -7.12
C ILE A 232 -3.24 -10.46 -7.36
#